data_a514e1dfa10413174806d8034c8ad764
#
_entry.id   a514e1dfa10413174806d8034c8ad764
#
_cell.length_a   1.000
_cell.length_b   1.000
_cell.length_c   1.000
_cell.angle_alpha   90.00
_cell.angle_beta   90.00
_cell.angle_gamma   90.00
#
_symmetry.space_group_name_H-M   'P 1'
#
loop_
_entity.id
_entity.type
_entity.pdbx_description
1 polymer ?
#
loop_
_entity_poly.entity_id
_entity_poly.type
_entity_poly.pdbx_seq_one_letter_code
_entity_poly.pdbx_strand_id
1 'polypeptide(L)'
;MMNRYAVTAVAFLLAACASRPVALIALPPAEHALAHELDTTSKTTVTVRPVMLPGYLDNYPVVLRRDNGVVVVSKDSEWSERLSDAVERVLRDALSQRLGPSRVLIPGDGRIPDAELSVEFLTLDPQHGMVSLDANWTYSCRNHASQSDRTMLQVPLTDATAPGIASATTAVLSKFADQLASRADCTQRAS
;
A
#
# COMPACT_ATOMS: atom_id res chain seq x y z
N MET A 1 29.46 -39.84 41.80
CA MET A 1 29.64 -38.40 41.39
C MET A 1 29.28 -38.13 39.89
N MET A 2 28.71 -39.10 39.19
CA MET A 2 28.47 -39.06 37.73
C MET A 2 27.09 -38.49 37.30
N ASN A 3 26.20 -38.17 38.29
CA ASN A 3 24.80 -37.80 37.96
C ASN A 3 24.52 -36.27 37.90
N ARG A 4 25.47 -35.42 38.33
CA ARG A 4 25.26 -33.97 38.36
C ARG A 4 25.58 -33.27 37.04
N TYR A 5 26.47 -33.85 36.20
CA TYR A 5 26.85 -33.29 34.90
C TYR A 5 25.84 -33.64 33.78
N ALA A 6 25.14 -34.78 33.88
CA ALA A 6 24.11 -35.16 32.93
C ALA A 6 22.87 -34.26 32.99
N VAL A 7 22.47 -33.78 34.15
CA VAL A 7 21.32 -32.89 34.33
C VAL A 7 21.60 -31.47 33.79
N THR A 8 22.84 -30.98 33.92
CA THR A 8 23.24 -29.66 33.41
C THR A 8 23.31 -29.63 31.90
N ALA A 9 23.71 -30.72 31.23
CA ALA A 9 23.76 -30.81 29.75
C ALA A 9 22.37 -30.83 29.12
N VAL A 10 21.36 -31.45 29.74
CA VAL A 10 19.98 -31.48 29.23
C VAL A 10 19.29 -30.11 29.32
N ALA A 11 19.59 -29.32 30.37
CA ALA A 11 19.02 -27.97 30.52
C ALA A 11 19.53 -27.00 29.44
N PHE A 12 20.75 -27.17 28.93
CA PHE A 12 21.31 -26.34 27.87
C PHE A 12 20.71 -26.63 26.48
N LEU A 13 20.22 -27.83 26.21
CA LEU A 13 19.62 -28.23 24.94
C LEU A 13 18.18 -27.71 24.76
N LEU A 14 17.48 -27.35 25.84
CA LEU A 14 16.12 -26.83 25.80
C LEU A 14 16.06 -25.31 25.54
N ALA A 15 17.16 -24.57 25.68
CA ALA A 15 17.22 -23.14 25.42
C ALA A 15 17.38 -22.77 23.94
N ALA A 16 17.61 -23.75 23.04
CA ALA A 16 17.95 -23.50 21.62
C ALA A 16 16.74 -23.30 20.70
N CYS A 17 15.50 -23.42 21.17
CA CYS A 17 14.28 -23.31 20.33
C CYS A 17 13.47 -22.02 20.56
N ALA A 18 14.09 -20.94 21.02
CA ALA A 18 13.40 -19.65 21.06
C ALA A 18 13.35 -19.06 19.64
N SER A 19 12.29 -19.37 18.89
CA SER A 19 11.97 -18.64 17.66
C SER A 19 11.83 -17.14 17.97
N ARG A 20 12.52 -16.29 17.22
CA ARG A 20 12.34 -14.85 17.36
C ARG A 20 10.89 -14.52 16.98
N PRO A 21 10.20 -13.65 17.77
CA PRO A 21 8.86 -13.22 17.42
C PRO A 21 8.90 -12.44 16.10
N VAL A 22 7.95 -12.74 15.20
CA VAL A 22 7.76 -11.97 13.96
C VAL A 22 7.04 -10.66 14.32
N ALA A 23 7.59 -9.53 13.88
CA ALA A 23 6.95 -8.23 14.05
C ALA A 23 5.88 -8.02 12.97
N LEU A 24 4.66 -7.70 13.38
CA LEU A 24 3.57 -7.35 12.47
C LEU A 24 3.60 -5.84 12.22
N ILE A 25 3.68 -5.45 10.94
CA ILE A 25 3.81 -4.08 10.48
C ILE A 25 2.53 -3.69 9.73
N ALA A 26 1.88 -2.60 10.15
CA ALA A 26 0.77 -2.01 9.40
C ALA A 26 1.27 -0.88 8.51
N LEU A 27 0.65 -0.68 7.33
CA LEU A 27 0.82 0.57 6.60
C LEU A 27 0.17 1.69 7.43
N PRO A 28 0.92 2.75 7.79
CA PRO A 28 0.34 3.88 8.50
C PRO A 28 -0.73 4.57 7.65
N PRO A 29 -1.68 5.29 8.25
CA PRO A 29 -2.62 6.11 7.49
C PRO A 29 -1.85 7.16 6.67
N ALA A 30 -2.42 7.57 5.53
CA ALA A 30 -1.85 8.67 4.76
C ALA A 30 -1.79 9.93 5.63
N GLU A 31 -0.66 10.63 5.62
CA GLU A 31 -0.57 11.94 6.26
C GLU A 31 -1.65 12.86 5.68
N HIS A 32 -2.28 13.65 6.53
CA HIS A 32 -3.26 14.62 6.10
C HIS A 32 -2.57 15.57 5.11
N ALA A 33 -2.93 15.49 3.83
CA ALA A 33 -2.59 16.54 2.90
C ALA A 33 -3.11 17.85 3.54
N LEU A 34 -2.22 18.81 3.74
CA LEU A 34 -2.64 20.18 4.09
C LEU A 34 -3.76 20.48 3.12
N ALA A 35 -4.96 20.80 3.65
CA ALA A 35 -6.18 20.93 2.89
C ALA A 35 -5.91 21.80 1.65
N HIS A 36 -5.57 21.14 0.56
CA HIS A 36 -5.70 21.76 -0.74
C HIS A 36 -7.18 22.05 -0.84
N GLU A 37 -7.58 23.28 -1.10
CA GLU A 37 -8.98 23.65 -1.28
C GLU A 37 -9.61 22.58 -2.13
N LEU A 38 -10.40 21.72 -1.47
CA LEU A 38 -11.11 20.65 -2.14
C LEU A 38 -11.89 21.35 -3.25
N ASP A 39 -11.64 21.00 -4.51
CA ASP A 39 -12.47 21.44 -5.61
C ASP A 39 -13.89 20.93 -5.35
N THR A 40 -14.68 21.74 -4.64
CA THR A 40 -16.05 21.43 -4.26
C THR A 40 -16.99 21.48 -5.46
N THR A 41 -16.48 21.86 -6.64
CA THR A 41 -17.25 22.01 -7.87
C THR A 41 -17.65 20.66 -8.46
N SER A 42 -16.75 19.68 -8.44
CA SER A 42 -17.05 18.31 -8.89
C SER A 42 -17.83 17.54 -7.83
N LYS A 43 -18.94 16.92 -8.23
CA LYS A 43 -19.80 16.06 -7.38
C LYS A 43 -19.59 14.57 -7.67
N THR A 44 -18.68 14.21 -8.57
CA THR A 44 -18.42 12.82 -8.97
C THR A 44 -18.08 11.95 -7.76
N THR A 45 -18.88 10.93 -7.54
CA THR A 45 -18.62 9.91 -6.52
C THR A 45 -17.77 8.79 -7.10
N VAL A 46 -16.80 8.31 -6.30
CA VAL A 46 -15.81 7.32 -6.73
C VAL A 46 -15.82 6.14 -5.77
N THR A 47 -15.72 4.92 -6.28
CA THR A 47 -15.36 3.74 -5.51
C THR A 47 -14.01 3.21 -5.97
N VAL A 48 -13.19 2.77 -5.03
CA VAL A 48 -11.92 2.08 -5.32
C VAL A 48 -12.21 0.58 -5.37
N ARG A 49 -11.91 -0.05 -6.51
CA ARG A 49 -11.99 -1.51 -6.66
C ARG A 49 -10.79 -2.17 -5.96
N PRO A 50 -10.89 -3.47 -5.62
CA PRO A 50 -9.73 -4.21 -5.12
C PRO A 50 -8.51 -4.00 -6.01
N VAL A 51 -7.39 -3.60 -5.41
CA VAL A 51 -6.16 -3.32 -6.15
C VAL A 51 -5.45 -4.62 -6.52
N MET A 52 -4.74 -4.60 -7.64
CA MET A 52 -3.90 -5.71 -8.07
C MET A 52 -2.43 -5.41 -7.82
N LEU A 53 -1.74 -6.31 -7.13
CA LEU A 53 -0.30 -6.26 -6.90
C LEU A 53 0.40 -7.43 -7.60
N PRO A 54 1.69 -7.29 -7.97
CA PRO A 54 2.50 -8.43 -8.37
C PRO A 54 2.50 -9.53 -7.30
N GLY A 55 2.41 -10.80 -7.70
CA GLY A 55 2.25 -11.90 -6.76
C GLY A 55 3.36 -12.05 -5.72
N TYR A 56 4.58 -11.54 -5.99
CA TYR A 56 5.67 -11.53 -5.01
C TYR A 56 5.46 -10.49 -3.90
N LEU A 57 4.63 -9.46 -4.14
CA LEU A 57 4.26 -8.42 -3.16
C LEU A 57 2.96 -8.77 -2.42
N ASP A 58 2.02 -9.46 -3.08
CA ASP A 58 0.71 -9.77 -2.49
C ASP A 58 0.80 -10.93 -1.48
N ASN A 59 1.63 -10.73 -0.48
CA ASN A 59 1.95 -11.66 0.58
C ASN A 59 2.07 -10.92 1.93
N TYR A 60 2.23 -11.72 3.01
CA TYR A 60 2.45 -11.18 4.36
C TYR A 60 3.91 -10.74 4.61
N PRO A 61 4.96 -11.48 4.18
CA PRO A 61 6.33 -11.07 4.45
C PRO A 61 6.69 -9.73 3.81
N VAL A 62 7.37 -8.87 4.56
CA VAL A 62 7.95 -7.64 3.99
C VAL A 62 9.08 -8.00 3.04
N VAL A 63 9.08 -7.43 1.85
CA VAL A 63 10.08 -7.69 0.82
C VAL A 63 10.92 -6.45 0.49
N LEU A 64 12.17 -6.71 0.12
CA LEU A 64 13.11 -5.71 -0.36
C LEU A 64 13.71 -6.20 -1.68
N ARG A 65 13.62 -5.40 -2.74
CA ARG A 65 14.29 -5.71 -4.01
C ARG A 65 15.70 -5.13 -4.00
N ARG A 66 16.69 -5.98 -4.31
CA ARG A 66 18.08 -5.57 -4.50
C ARG A 66 18.34 -5.16 -5.95
N ASP A 67 19.42 -4.43 -6.16
CA ASP A 67 19.82 -3.87 -7.47
C ASP A 67 19.99 -4.90 -8.58
N ASN A 68 20.28 -6.15 -8.22
CA ASN A 68 20.39 -7.27 -9.17
C ASN A 68 19.04 -7.97 -9.46
N GLY A 69 17.91 -7.39 -9.04
CA GLY A 69 16.57 -7.93 -9.22
C GLY A 69 16.18 -9.02 -8.21
N VAL A 70 17.07 -9.41 -7.29
CA VAL A 70 16.77 -10.40 -6.26
C VAL A 70 15.80 -9.81 -5.24
N VAL A 71 14.70 -10.51 -5.00
CA VAL A 71 13.75 -10.21 -3.95
C VAL A 71 14.19 -10.89 -2.66
N VAL A 72 14.46 -10.11 -1.63
CA VAL A 72 14.78 -10.58 -0.29
C VAL A 72 13.54 -10.50 0.58
N VAL A 73 13.18 -11.63 1.18
CA VAL A 73 12.02 -11.75 2.07
C VAL A 73 12.49 -11.57 3.51
N SER A 74 11.81 -10.71 4.27
CA SER A 74 12.07 -10.57 5.70
C SER A 74 11.74 -11.88 6.43
N LYS A 75 12.56 -12.21 7.42
CA LYS A 75 12.37 -13.40 8.28
C LYS A 75 11.74 -13.06 9.63
N ASP A 76 11.71 -11.78 9.97
CA ASP A 76 11.34 -11.25 11.27
C ASP A 76 10.28 -10.14 11.21
N SER A 77 9.77 -9.85 9.99
CA SER A 77 8.75 -8.81 9.80
C SER A 77 7.74 -9.23 8.73
N GLU A 78 6.46 -9.09 9.06
CA GLU A 78 5.34 -9.36 8.17
C GLU A 78 4.35 -8.19 8.19
N TRP A 79 3.61 -8.01 7.10
CA TRP A 79 2.46 -7.12 7.09
C TRP A 79 1.37 -7.65 8.00
N SER A 80 0.68 -6.78 8.74
CA SER A 80 -0.42 -7.15 9.64
C SER A 80 -1.68 -7.62 8.91
N GLU A 81 -1.77 -7.33 7.61
CA GLU A 81 -2.82 -7.72 6.67
C GLU A 81 -2.18 -7.98 5.29
N ARG A 82 -2.89 -8.56 4.34
CA ARG A 82 -2.37 -8.68 2.97
C ARG A 82 -2.01 -7.30 2.42
N LEU A 83 -0.88 -7.20 1.73
CA LEU A 83 -0.42 -5.89 1.25
C LEU A 83 -1.42 -5.24 0.29
N SER A 84 -2.14 -6.02 -0.53
CA SER A 84 -3.21 -5.50 -1.39
C SER A 84 -4.33 -4.83 -0.59
N ASP A 85 -4.76 -5.42 0.51
CA ASP A 85 -5.82 -4.89 1.37
C ASP A 85 -5.35 -3.60 2.07
N ALA A 86 -4.10 -3.60 2.57
CA ALA A 86 -3.48 -2.43 3.19
C ALA A 86 -3.36 -1.25 2.20
N VAL A 87 -2.90 -1.53 0.97
CA VAL A 87 -2.75 -0.53 -0.11
C VAL A 87 -4.10 0.04 -0.51
N GLU A 88 -5.13 -0.81 -0.70
CA GLU A 88 -6.49 -0.35 -1.00
C GLU A 88 -7.02 0.56 0.09
N ARG A 89 -6.87 0.16 1.37
CA ARG A 89 -7.29 0.96 2.51
C ARG A 89 -6.60 2.32 2.52
N VAL A 90 -5.28 2.36 2.42
CA VAL A 90 -4.50 3.62 2.43
C VAL A 90 -4.86 4.50 1.24
N LEU A 91 -5.03 3.93 0.05
CA LEU A 91 -5.41 4.68 -1.14
C LEU A 91 -6.81 5.28 -1.02
N ARG A 92 -7.77 4.52 -0.49
CA ARG A 92 -9.14 4.99 -0.23
C ARG A 92 -9.16 6.13 0.77
N ASP A 93 -8.42 5.99 1.88
CA ASP A 93 -8.30 7.02 2.90
C ASP A 93 -7.65 8.29 2.33
N ALA A 94 -6.57 8.15 1.57
CA ALA A 94 -5.88 9.26 0.93
C ALA A 94 -6.78 9.99 -0.08
N LEU A 95 -7.55 9.27 -0.89
CA LEU A 95 -8.53 9.86 -1.81
C LEU A 95 -9.67 10.54 -1.06
N SER A 96 -10.16 9.94 0.04
CA SER A 96 -11.20 10.54 0.87
C SER A 96 -10.79 11.88 1.47
N GLN A 97 -9.52 12.02 1.86
CA GLN A 97 -8.98 13.30 2.36
C GLN A 97 -8.94 14.39 1.27
N ARG A 98 -8.74 14.02 0.00
CA ARG A 98 -8.59 14.94 -1.15
C ARG A 98 -9.91 15.29 -1.81
N LEU A 99 -10.78 14.33 -1.96
CA LEU A 99 -12.08 14.48 -2.64
C LEU A 99 -13.21 14.83 -1.68
N GLY A 100 -13.02 14.57 -0.40
CA GLY A 100 -14.04 14.61 0.63
C GLY A 100 -14.66 13.24 0.91
N PRO A 101 -14.96 12.94 2.18
CA PRO A 101 -15.39 11.60 2.61
C PRO A 101 -16.74 11.16 2.01
N SER A 102 -17.61 12.10 1.64
CA SER A 102 -18.89 11.79 0.99
C SER A 102 -18.77 11.36 -0.47
N ARG A 103 -17.63 11.63 -1.10
CA ARG A 103 -17.36 11.32 -2.51
C ARG A 103 -16.68 9.97 -2.72
N VAL A 104 -15.96 9.44 -1.73
CA VAL A 104 -15.33 8.12 -1.81
C VAL A 104 -16.25 7.10 -1.16
N LEU A 105 -16.91 6.29 -2.00
CA LEU A 105 -17.88 5.32 -1.54
C LEU A 105 -17.20 4.03 -1.05
N ILE A 106 -17.73 3.50 0.04
CA ILE A 106 -17.32 2.20 0.56
C ILE A 106 -18.12 1.11 -0.19
N PRO A 107 -17.48 0.03 -0.65
CA PRO A 107 -18.19 -1.09 -1.24
C PRO A 107 -19.29 -1.61 -0.30
N GLY A 108 -20.52 -1.76 -0.81
CA GLY A 108 -21.64 -2.28 -0.04
C GLY A 108 -22.49 -1.22 0.70
N ASP A 109 -22.21 0.08 0.58
CA ASP A 109 -23.03 1.14 1.19
C ASP A 109 -24.38 1.41 0.49
N GLY A 110 -24.68 0.65 -0.55
CA GLY A 110 -25.92 0.72 -1.33
C GLY A 110 -26.00 1.87 -2.33
N ARG A 111 -25.03 2.80 -2.35
CA ARG A 111 -24.94 3.86 -3.34
C ARG A 111 -24.27 3.35 -4.61
N ILE A 112 -24.68 3.89 -5.74
CA ILE A 112 -24.07 3.56 -7.02
C ILE A 112 -23.06 4.67 -7.36
N PRO A 113 -21.75 4.36 -7.49
CA PRO A 113 -20.73 5.35 -7.79
C PRO A 113 -20.89 5.91 -9.22
N ASP A 114 -20.48 7.15 -9.44
CA ASP A 114 -20.39 7.75 -10.79
C ASP A 114 -19.16 7.24 -11.53
N ALA A 115 -18.09 6.90 -10.80
CA ALA A 115 -16.87 6.31 -11.33
C ALA A 115 -16.36 5.16 -10.46
N GLU A 116 -15.76 4.17 -11.11
CA GLU A 116 -15.00 3.09 -10.47
C GLU A 116 -13.52 3.26 -10.81
N LEU A 117 -12.67 3.34 -9.79
CA LEU A 117 -11.23 3.36 -9.93
C LEU A 117 -10.68 1.95 -9.83
N SER A 118 -10.05 1.47 -10.90
CA SER A 118 -9.26 0.24 -10.92
C SER A 118 -7.77 0.60 -10.97
N VAL A 119 -6.95 -0.10 -10.18
CA VAL A 119 -5.49 0.11 -10.12
C VAL A 119 -4.77 -1.23 -10.18
N GLU A 120 -3.84 -1.33 -11.12
CA GLU A 120 -2.90 -2.44 -11.25
C GLU A 120 -1.48 -1.91 -11.00
N PHE A 121 -0.87 -2.31 -9.90
CA PHE A 121 0.51 -1.99 -9.60
C PHE A 121 1.43 -2.95 -10.35
N LEU A 122 2.36 -2.42 -11.11
CA LEU A 122 3.44 -3.16 -11.76
C LEU A 122 4.65 -3.24 -10.83
N THR A 123 4.82 -2.21 -9.99
CA THR A 123 5.86 -2.11 -8.97
C THR A 123 5.32 -1.30 -7.79
N LEU A 124 5.59 -1.78 -6.58
CA LEU A 124 5.36 -1.05 -5.33
C LEU A 124 6.34 -1.62 -4.28
N ASP A 125 7.62 -1.40 -4.49
CA ASP A 125 8.64 -1.99 -3.62
C ASP A 125 9.87 -1.08 -3.46
N PRO A 126 10.63 -1.28 -2.36
CA PRO A 126 11.88 -0.59 -2.13
C PRO A 126 12.98 -1.14 -3.02
N GLN A 127 13.68 -0.25 -3.74
CA GLN A 127 14.89 -0.53 -4.50
C GLN A 127 15.76 0.73 -4.62
N HIS A 128 17.08 0.58 -4.65
CA HIS A 128 18.04 1.70 -4.83
C HIS A 128 17.86 2.86 -3.82
N GLY A 129 17.48 2.55 -2.57
CA GLY A 129 17.24 3.59 -1.56
C GLY A 129 15.98 4.43 -1.79
N MET A 130 15.07 3.97 -2.62
CA MET A 130 13.78 4.59 -2.92
C MET A 130 12.66 3.56 -2.77
N VAL A 131 11.44 3.99 -2.48
CA VAL A 131 10.24 3.20 -2.77
C VAL A 131 9.69 3.66 -4.10
N SER A 132 9.61 2.74 -5.06
CA SER A 132 9.13 2.99 -6.41
C SER A 132 7.71 2.48 -6.56
N LEU A 133 6.85 3.30 -7.16
CA LEU A 133 5.50 2.96 -7.57
C LEU A 133 5.41 3.09 -9.09
N ASP A 134 4.92 2.06 -9.73
CA ASP A 134 4.54 2.05 -11.14
C ASP A 134 3.18 1.37 -11.24
N ALA A 135 2.17 2.06 -11.72
CA ALA A 135 0.80 1.57 -11.75
C ALA A 135 0.04 2.05 -12.98
N ASN A 136 -0.72 1.13 -13.58
CA ASN A 136 -1.79 1.45 -14.51
C ASN A 136 -3.07 1.72 -13.72
N TRP A 137 -3.82 2.74 -14.13
CA TRP A 137 -5.10 3.02 -13.50
C TRP A 137 -6.16 3.40 -14.53
N THR A 138 -7.42 3.15 -14.16
CA THR A 138 -8.58 3.47 -14.99
C THR A 138 -9.73 3.97 -14.12
N TYR A 139 -10.25 5.14 -14.45
CA TYR A 139 -11.57 5.57 -14.02
C TYR A 139 -12.62 5.15 -15.06
N SER A 140 -13.46 4.19 -14.70
CA SER A 140 -14.61 3.77 -15.48
C SER A 140 -15.81 4.62 -15.11
N CYS A 141 -16.12 5.63 -15.91
CA CYS A 141 -17.20 6.59 -15.69
C CYS A 141 -18.53 6.05 -16.23
N ARG A 142 -19.62 6.11 -15.44
CA ARG A 142 -20.91 5.49 -15.79
C ARG A 142 -21.51 6.02 -17.09
N ASN A 143 -21.49 7.34 -17.32
CA ASN A 143 -22.17 7.99 -18.46
C ASN A 143 -21.18 8.78 -19.33
N HIS A 144 -19.89 8.55 -19.17
CA HIS A 144 -18.82 9.27 -19.86
C HIS A 144 -17.73 8.30 -20.31
N ALA A 145 -16.82 8.77 -21.15
CA ALA A 145 -15.66 7.98 -21.54
C ALA A 145 -14.78 7.67 -20.32
N SER A 146 -14.27 6.43 -20.28
CA SER A 146 -13.30 6.03 -19.27
C SER A 146 -11.97 6.77 -19.49
N GLN A 147 -11.28 7.07 -18.41
CA GLN A 147 -9.94 7.67 -18.42
C GLN A 147 -8.95 6.64 -17.93
N SER A 148 -7.87 6.41 -18.65
CA SER A 148 -6.80 5.50 -18.25
C SER A 148 -5.46 6.16 -18.45
N ASP A 149 -4.53 5.91 -17.53
CA ASP A 149 -3.15 6.39 -17.65
C ASP A 149 -2.22 5.48 -16.83
N ARG A 150 -0.92 5.73 -16.95
CA ARG A 150 0.13 5.08 -16.15
C ARG A 150 0.87 6.13 -15.36
N THR A 151 1.12 5.83 -14.09
CA THR A 151 1.82 6.71 -13.17
C THR A 151 3.06 6.03 -12.63
N MET A 152 4.20 6.73 -12.69
CA MET A 152 5.45 6.32 -12.07
C MET A 152 5.87 7.36 -11.04
N LEU A 153 6.08 6.94 -9.80
CA LEU A 153 6.48 7.79 -8.68
C LEU A 153 7.60 7.13 -7.88
N GLN A 154 8.38 7.97 -7.22
CA GLN A 154 9.40 7.51 -6.27
C GLN A 154 9.43 8.42 -5.05
N VAL A 155 9.75 7.83 -3.89
CA VAL A 155 10.04 8.55 -2.65
C VAL A 155 11.31 7.99 -2.01
N PRO A 156 12.12 8.82 -1.34
CA PRO A 156 13.29 8.33 -0.64
C PRO A 156 12.92 7.31 0.45
N LEU A 157 13.69 6.24 0.54
CA LEU A 157 13.68 5.32 1.66
C LEU A 157 14.79 5.73 2.63
N THR A 158 14.44 6.49 3.65
CA THR A 158 15.39 7.00 4.65
C THR A 158 15.81 5.94 5.65
N ASP A 159 15.00 4.90 5.83
CA ASP A 159 15.23 3.79 6.73
C ASP A 159 14.77 2.49 6.06
N ALA A 160 15.71 1.56 5.85
CA ALA A 160 15.45 0.26 5.24
C ALA A 160 14.86 -0.78 6.20
N THR A 161 14.43 -0.37 7.40
CA THR A 161 13.65 -1.22 8.31
C THR A 161 12.22 -1.41 7.79
N ALA A 162 11.53 -2.46 8.27
CA ALA A 162 10.14 -2.70 7.88
C ALA A 162 9.19 -1.51 8.20
N PRO A 163 9.28 -0.83 9.36
CA PRO A 163 8.53 0.40 9.60
C PRO A 163 8.89 1.55 8.64
N GLY A 164 10.18 1.70 8.28
CA GLY A 164 10.62 2.71 7.31
C GLY A 164 10.06 2.43 5.91
N ILE A 165 10.06 1.17 5.47
CA ILE A 165 9.43 0.73 4.22
C ILE A 165 7.93 1.03 4.24
N ALA A 166 7.23 0.73 5.34
CA ALA A 166 5.80 1.01 5.49
C ALA A 166 5.50 2.51 5.36
N SER A 167 6.28 3.36 6.03
CA SER A 167 6.12 4.82 5.97
C SER A 167 6.38 5.36 4.55
N ALA A 168 7.44 4.92 3.88
CA ALA A 168 7.75 5.34 2.52
C ALA A 168 6.70 4.82 1.51
N THR A 169 6.18 3.60 1.71
CA THR A 169 5.07 3.06 0.90
C THR A 169 3.82 3.92 1.04
N THR A 170 3.44 4.29 2.26
CA THR A 170 2.32 5.21 2.48
C THR A 170 2.57 6.58 1.84
N ALA A 171 3.78 7.11 1.92
CA ALA A 171 4.11 8.40 1.32
C ALA A 171 3.99 8.38 -0.22
N VAL A 172 4.44 7.32 -0.90
CA VAL A 172 4.28 7.22 -2.35
C VAL A 172 2.83 7.01 -2.76
N LEU A 173 2.04 6.25 -1.99
CA LEU A 173 0.59 6.10 -2.20
C LEU A 173 -0.15 7.42 -2.00
N SER A 174 0.27 8.24 -1.03
CA SER A 174 -0.30 9.58 -0.83
C SER A 174 -0.07 10.48 -2.05
N LYS A 175 1.15 10.52 -2.60
CA LYS A 175 1.43 11.26 -3.86
C LYS A 175 0.64 10.71 -5.05
N PHE A 176 0.45 9.40 -5.12
CA PHE A 176 -0.37 8.79 -6.16
C PHE A 176 -1.83 9.21 -6.05
N ALA A 177 -2.36 9.28 -4.82
CA ALA A 177 -3.70 9.76 -4.57
C ALA A 177 -3.90 11.24 -4.97
N ASP A 178 -2.86 12.11 -4.87
CA ASP A 178 -2.91 13.49 -5.38
C ASP A 178 -3.19 13.51 -6.89
N GLN A 179 -2.46 12.68 -7.65
CA GLN A 179 -2.66 12.59 -9.10
C GLN A 179 -4.02 12.00 -9.47
N LEU A 180 -4.44 10.94 -8.78
CA LEU A 180 -5.75 10.32 -9.01
C LEU A 180 -6.90 11.30 -8.69
N ALA A 181 -6.79 12.05 -7.59
CA ALA A 181 -7.81 13.02 -7.20
C ALA A 181 -7.97 14.13 -8.23
N SER A 182 -6.88 14.62 -8.85
CA SER A 182 -6.93 15.62 -9.91
C SER A 182 -7.61 15.13 -11.20
N ARG A 183 -7.79 13.82 -11.36
CA ARG A 183 -8.41 13.17 -12.53
C ARG A 183 -9.80 12.58 -12.22
N ALA A 184 -10.27 12.70 -10.97
CA ALA A 184 -11.52 12.08 -10.51
C ALA A 184 -12.79 12.81 -10.98
N ASP A 185 -12.73 13.52 -12.10
CA ASP A 185 -13.87 14.21 -12.70
C ASP A 185 -14.25 13.59 -14.04
N CYS A 186 -15.37 12.86 -14.04
CA CYS A 186 -15.89 12.20 -15.25
C CYS A 186 -16.46 13.20 -16.28
N THR A 187 -16.59 14.47 -15.97
CA THR A 187 -17.12 15.48 -16.89
C THR A 187 -16.03 16.06 -17.78
N GLN A 188 -14.75 15.91 -17.43
CA GLN A 188 -13.64 16.38 -18.25
C GLN A 188 -13.47 15.48 -19.47
N ARG A 189 -13.54 16.07 -20.66
CA ARG A 189 -13.20 15.37 -21.91
C ARG A 189 -11.71 15.03 -21.90
N ALA A 190 -11.37 13.77 -22.20
CA ALA A 190 -10.01 13.42 -22.59
C ALA A 190 -9.61 14.29 -23.79
N SER A 191 -8.60 15.12 -23.61
CA SER A 191 -8.02 15.99 -24.66
C SER A 191 -7.08 15.17 -25.53
#